data_ce4a0cda163635e482f17b11deee9df2
#
_entry.id   ce4a0cda163635e482f17b11deee9df2
#
_cell.length_a   1.000
_cell.length_b   1.000
_cell.length_c   1.000
_cell.angle_alpha   90.00
_cell.angle_beta   90.00
_cell.angle_gamma   90.00
#
_symmetry.space_group_name_H-M   'P 1'
#
loop_
_entity.id
_entity.type
_entity.pdbx_description
1 polymer ?
#
loop_
_entity_poly.entity_id
_entity_poly.type
_entity_poly.pdbx_seq_one_letter_code
_entity_poly.pdbx_strand_id
1 'polypeptide(L)'
;MGAIGAAGCEGLRERQIGSLLVSHEDSSRDDLPSKSEFLVKRIRRHRSKGSQSYYSKFVRNYLLGIRKTATKLASACNPRAEAWVVIQDSWYKDLQIRTDVLLEELFGEAGWSVRRKWSFKVPSSLSELAATTHGWRDKSPLEEHVLRFERT
;
A
#
# COMPACT_ATOMS: atom_id res chain seq x y z
N MET A 1 -38.55 -1.03 -5.78
CA MET A 1 -37.16 -0.97 -6.24
C MET A 1 -36.59 0.39 -5.83
N GLY A 2 -35.87 0.44 -4.69
CA GLY A 2 -35.29 1.68 -4.17
C GLY A 2 -33.96 1.96 -4.87
N ALA A 3 -33.84 3.12 -5.50
CA ALA A 3 -32.59 3.63 -6.04
C ALA A 3 -31.60 3.84 -4.86
N ILE A 4 -30.48 3.13 -4.88
CA ILE A 4 -29.35 3.43 -4.00
C ILE A 4 -28.80 4.78 -4.50
N GLY A 5 -29.12 5.85 -3.78
CA GLY A 5 -28.75 7.20 -4.16
C GLY A 5 -27.21 7.39 -4.21
N ALA A 6 -26.77 8.28 -5.08
CA ALA A 6 -25.36 8.64 -5.31
C ALA A 6 -24.58 8.97 -4.02
N ALA A 7 -25.25 9.50 -2.99
CA ALA A 7 -24.68 9.79 -1.66
C ALA A 7 -24.14 8.55 -0.92
N GLY A 8 -24.67 7.35 -1.20
CA GLY A 8 -24.17 6.10 -0.61
C GLY A 8 -22.83 5.63 -1.19
N CYS A 9 -22.52 6.03 -2.43
CA CYS A 9 -21.27 5.64 -3.09
C CYS A 9 -20.06 6.51 -2.69
N GLU A 10 -20.27 7.77 -2.35
CA GLU A 10 -19.19 8.68 -1.92
C GLU A 10 -18.59 8.23 -0.57
N GLY A 11 -19.42 7.91 0.42
CA GLY A 11 -18.95 7.41 1.70
C GLY A 11 -18.24 6.05 1.62
N LEU A 12 -18.53 5.22 0.61
CA LEU A 12 -17.80 3.97 0.36
C LEU A 12 -16.42 4.22 -0.24
N ARG A 13 -16.29 5.20 -1.14
CA ARG A 13 -15.00 5.57 -1.76
C ARG A 13 -14.01 6.12 -0.72
N GLU A 14 -14.47 6.89 0.24
CA GLU A 14 -13.63 7.43 1.31
C GLU A 14 -13.09 6.34 2.25
N ARG A 15 -13.83 5.23 2.40
CA ARG A 15 -13.44 4.10 3.25
C ARG A 15 -12.53 3.09 2.56
N GLN A 16 -12.32 3.20 1.26
CA GLN A 16 -11.43 2.28 0.53
C GLN A 16 -9.97 2.59 0.83
N ILE A 17 -9.20 1.55 1.16
CA ILE A 17 -7.75 1.64 1.25
C ILE A 17 -7.19 1.98 -0.13
N GLY A 18 -6.40 3.06 -0.21
CA GLY A 18 -5.87 3.54 -1.49
C GLY A 18 -6.81 4.47 -2.27
N SER A 19 -7.91 4.94 -1.66
CA SER A 19 -8.70 6.03 -2.21
C SER A 19 -7.83 7.29 -2.35
N LEU A 20 -7.98 7.98 -3.50
CA LEU A 20 -7.35 9.29 -3.72
C LEU A 20 -7.99 10.40 -2.85
N LEU A 21 -9.18 10.13 -2.30
CA LEU A 21 -9.82 11.01 -1.33
C LEU A 21 -9.14 10.81 0.02
N VAL A 22 -8.14 11.64 0.30
CA VAL A 22 -7.49 11.69 1.60
C VAL A 22 -8.46 12.37 2.56
N SER A 23 -9.12 11.59 3.42
CA SER A 23 -9.90 12.17 4.51
C SER A 23 -8.99 13.02 5.40
N HIS A 24 -9.49 14.17 5.84
CA HIS A 24 -8.76 15.07 6.75
C HIS A 24 -8.65 14.52 8.19
N GLU A 25 -9.05 13.28 8.43
CA GLU A 25 -8.78 12.64 9.71
C GLU A 25 -7.28 12.56 9.92
N ASP A 26 -6.84 13.24 10.94
CA ASP A 26 -5.46 13.46 11.31
C ASP A 26 -4.80 12.14 11.75
N SER A 27 -4.37 11.34 10.76
CA SER A 27 -3.59 10.12 10.98
C SER A 27 -2.14 10.43 11.42
N SER A 28 -1.87 11.69 11.82
CA SER A 28 -0.56 12.16 12.26
C SER A 28 -0.09 11.53 13.58
N ARG A 29 -0.99 10.89 14.34
CA ARG A 29 -0.69 10.29 15.65
C ARG A 29 -0.34 8.81 15.61
N ASP A 30 -0.65 8.12 14.52
CA ASP A 30 -0.32 6.69 14.39
C ASP A 30 1.08 6.54 13.80
N ASP A 31 2.03 6.04 14.55
CA ASP A 31 3.40 5.79 14.09
C ASP A 31 3.42 4.61 13.11
N LEU A 32 4.11 4.80 11.99
CA LEU A 32 4.41 3.71 11.06
C LEU A 32 5.71 3.01 11.47
N PRO A 33 5.83 1.70 11.21
CA PRO A 33 7.09 1.01 11.43
C PRO A 33 8.21 1.54 10.53
N SER A 34 9.44 1.19 10.84
CA SER A 34 10.64 1.88 10.36
C SER A 34 10.78 1.94 8.84
N LYS A 35 10.54 0.86 8.11
CA LYS A 35 10.65 0.80 6.64
C LYS A 35 9.54 1.61 5.97
N SER A 36 8.33 1.50 6.50
CA SER A 36 7.16 2.26 6.06
C SER A 36 7.36 3.76 6.27
N GLU A 37 7.83 4.16 7.43
CA GLU A 37 8.14 5.56 7.74
C GLU A 37 9.31 6.10 6.88
N PHE A 38 10.32 5.26 6.62
CA PHE A 38 11.43 5.63 5.75
C PHE A 38 10.95 5.93 4.32
N LEU A 39 10.05 5.09 3.77
CA LEU A 39 9.46 5.34 2.46
C LEU A 39 8.70 6.67 2.42
N VAL A 40 7.84 6.93 3.42
CA VAL A 40 7.06 8.18 3.50
C VAL A 40 7.99 9.39 3.54
N LYS A 41 9.08 9.33 4.34
CA LYS A 41 10.09 10.39 4.40
C LYS A 41 10.81 10.58 3.07
N ARG A 42 11.15 9.52 2.35
CA ARG A 42 11.76 9.62 1.01
C ARG A 42 10.83 10.28 0.02
N ILE A 43 9.55 9.90 -0.02
CA ILE A 43 8.55 10.53 -0.88
C ILE A 43 8.39 12.01 -0.52
N ARG A 44 8.29 12.34 0.78
CA ARG A 44 8.13 13.71 1.25
C ARG A 44 9.29 14.62 0.83
N ARG A 45 10.52 14.09 0.78
CA ARG A 45 11.74 14.82 0.36
C ARG A 45 11.95 14.86 -1.14
N HIS A 46 11.13 14.15 -1.90
CA HIS A 46 11.28 14.09 -3.35
C HIS A 46 10.94 15.44 -3.99
N ARG A 47 11.74 15.84 -4.99
CA ARG A 47 11.66 17.16 -5.67
C ARG A 47 10.41 17.39 -6.52
N SER A 48 9.62 16.34 -6.80
CA SER A 48 8.44 16.48 -7.66
C SER A 48 7.31 17.22 -6.94
N LYS A 49 6.51 17.96 -7.73
CA LYS A 49 5.35 18.70 -7.24
C LYS A 49 4.38 17.77 -6.50
N GLY A 50 3.89 18.20 -5.36
CA GLY A 50 2.90 17.47 -4.56
C GLY A 50 3.48 16.36 -3.66
N SER A 51 4.80 16.06 -3.73
CA SER A 51 5.44 15.04 -2.90
C SER A 51 5.28 15.32 -1.42
N GLN A 52 5.55 16.55 -1.02
CA GLN A 52 5.53 16.98 0.38
C GLN A 52 4.11 17.08 0.93
N SER A 53 3.17 17.59 0.15
CA SER A 53 1.84 17.97 0.63
C SER A 53 0.78 16.88 0.41
N TYR A 54 0.83 16.18 -0.70
CA TYR A 54 -0.21 15.24 -1.11
C TYR A 54 0.26 13.78 -1.09
N TYR A 55 1.28 13.45 -1.88
CA TYR A 55 1.63 12.05 -2.09
C TYR A 55 2.20 11.37 -0.84
N SER A 56 2.99 12.07 -0.02
CA SER A 56 3.49 11.51 1.23
C SER A 56 2.36 11.19 2.21
N LYS A 57 1.33 12.05 2.28
CA LYS A 57 0.14 11.81 3.10
C LYS A 57 -0.68 10.64 2.56
N PHE A 58 -0.89 10.59 1.23
CA PHE A 58 -1.59 9.51 0.57
C PHE A 58 -0.94 8.14 0.87
N VAL A 59 0.38 8.02 0.66
CA VAL A 59 1.11 6.78 0.92
C VAL A 59 1.07 6.43 2.42
N ARG A 60 1.21 7.41 3.30
CA ARG A 60 1.08 7.18 4.75
C ARG A 60 -0.29 6.58 5.10
N ASN A 61 -1.37 7.19 4.63
CA ASN A 61 -2.73 6.71 4.90
C ASN A 61 -2.97 5.30 4.32
N TYR A 62 -2.43 5.02 3.14
CA TYR A 62 -2.48 3.70 2.54
C TYR A 62 -1.80 2.65 3.44
N LEU A 63 -0.58 2.91 3.91
CA LEU A 63 0.17 2.01 4.79
C LEU A 63 -0.53 1.81 6.15
N LEU A 64 -1.07 2.87 6.73
CA LEU A 64 -1.88 2.77 7.95
C LEU A 64 -3.15 1.95 7.74
N GLY A 65 -3.79 2.09 6.59
CA GLY A 65 -4.94 1.26 6.20
C GLY A 65 -4.61 -0.22 6.13
N ILE A 66 -3.49 -0.58 5.51
CA ILE A 66 -3.00 -1.97 5.46
C ILE A 66 -2.70 -2.49 6.87
N ARG A 67 -2.00 -1.72 7.70
CA ARG A 67 -1.71 -2.08 9.10
C ARG A 67 -2.99 -2.37 9.89
N LYS A 68 -3.98 -1.48 9.81
CA LYS A 68 -5.30 -1.66 10.44
C LYS A 68 -6.00 -2.92 9.94
N THR A 69 -5.89 -3.22 8.65
CA THR A 69 -6.47 -4.43 8.06
C THR A 69 -5.76 -5.69 8.59
N ALA A 70 -4.43 -5.72 8.60
CA ALA A 70 -3.65 -6.83 9.14
C ALA A 70 -3.99 -7.12 10.61
N THR A 71 -4.12 -6.07 11.42
CA THR A 71 -4.52 -6.17 12.83
C THR A 71 -5.93 -6.72 13.00
N LYS A 72 -6.90 -6.23 12.20
CA LYS A 72 -8.28 -6.73 12.23
C LYS A 72 -8.37 -8.19 11.79
N LEU A 73 -7.64 -8.58 10.75
CA LEU A 73 -7.56 -9.97 10.32
C LEU A 73 -6.98 -10.84 11.43
N ALA A 74 -5.90 -10.42 12.08
CA ALA A 74 -5.33 -11.15 13.20
C ALA A 74 -6.32 -11.35 14.35
N SER A 75 -7.13 -10.34 14.69
CA SER A 75 -8.13 -10.46 15.74
C SER A 75 -9.33 -11.32 15.36
N ALA A 76 -9.64 -11.44 14.07
CA ALA A 76 -10.80 -12.20 13.58
C ALA A 76 -10.48 -13.66 13.22
N CYS A 77 -9.21 -14.00 13.04
CA CYS A 77 -8.78 -15.33 12.63
C CYS A 77 -8.30 -16.16 13.81
N ASN A 78 -8.38 -17.48 13.69
CA ASN A 78 -7.82 -18.43 14.66
C ASN A 78 -6.28 -18.43 14.61
N PRO A 79 -5.59 -18.86 15.67
CA PRO A 79 -4.15 -19.16 15.64
C PRO A 79 -3.83 -20.13 14.49
N ARG A 80 -2.70 -19.93 13.85
CA ARG A 80 -2.26 -20.69 12.65
C ARG A 80 -3.12 -20.49 11.40
N ALA A 81 -4.05 -19.52 11.38
CA ALA A 81 -4.74 -19.14 10.15
C ALA A 81 -3.73 -18.66 9.10
N GLU A 82 -4.02 -18.94 7.84
CA GLU A 82 -3.19 -18.50 6.72
C GLU A 82 -3.84 -17.33 5.99
N ALA A 83 -3.01 -16.38 5.58
CA ALA A 83 -3.40 -15.30 4.68
C ALA A 83 -2.49 -15.33 3.45
N TRP A 84 -3.12 -15.33 2.27
CA TRP A 84 -2.42 -15.26 0.99
C TRP A 84 -2.65 -13.88 0.38
N VAL A 85 -1.57 -13.16 0.15
CA VAL A 85 -1.61 -11.79 -0.37
C VAL A 85 -0.85 -11.73 -1.67
N VAL A 86 -1.53 -11.26 -2.72
CA VAL A 86 -0.93 -10.96 -4.02
C VAL A 86 -0.75 -9.47 -4.13
N ILE A 87 0.46 -9.02 -4.40
CA ILE A 87 0.78 -7.61 -4.51
C ILE A 87 1.87 -7.38 -5.53
N GLN A 88 1.82 -6.25 -6.21
CA GLN A 88 2.82 -5.83 -7.18
C GLN A 88 3.65 -4.70 -6.62
N ASP A 89 4.96 -4.67 -6.92
CA ASP A 89 5.81 -3.51 -6.69
C ASP A 89 5.27 -2.29 -7.41
N SER A 90 5.58 -1.13 -6.88
CA SER A 90 5.13 0.13 -7.44
C SER A 90 6.28 1.13 -7.56
N TRP A 91 6.00 2.24 -8.20
CA TRP A 91 6.94 3.34 -8.34
C TRP A 91 6.29 4.65 -7.95
N TYR A 92 7.03 5.45 -7.20
CA TYR A 92 6.75 6.86 -7.07
C TYR A 92 7.85 7.64 -7.79
N LYS A 93 7.57 8.10 -9.00
CA LYS A 93 8.57 8.73 -9.89
C LYS A 93 9.76 7.80 -10.13
N ASP A 94 10.95 8.14 -9.68
CA ASP A 94 12.20 7.37 -9.71
C ASP A 94 12.43 6.51 -8.44
N LEU A 95 11.52 6.55 -7.49
CA LEU A 95 11.60 5.76 -6.26
C LEU A 95 10.84 4.43 -6.42
N GLN A 96 11.55 3.32 -6.41
CA GLN A 96 10.93 2.01 -6.34
C GLN A 96 10.31 1.79 -4.96
N ILE A 97 9.08 1.31 -4.95
CA ILE A 97 8.32 0.95 -3.75
C ILE A 97 8.26 -0.58 -3.71
N ARG A 98 9.07 -1.18 -2.85
CA ARG A 98 9.08 -2.62 -2.58
C ARG A 98 7.91 -2.95 -1.66
N THR A 99 6.76 -3.19 -2.28
CA THR A 99 5.51 -3.42 -1.55
C THR A 99 5.53 -4.71 -0.75
N ASP A 100 6.24 -5.73 -1.21
CA ASP A 100 6.49 -6.98 -0.49
C ASP A 100 7.13 -6.73 0.89
N VAL A 101 8.20 -5.92 0.93
CA VAL A 101 8.94 -5.61 2.15
C VAL A 101 8.10 -4.80 3.14
N LEU A 102 7.24 -3.92 2.63
CA LEU A 102 6.33 -3.12 3.47
C LEU A 102 5.21 -3.97 4.06
N LEU A 103 4.65 -4.90 3.27
CA LEU A 103 3.65 -5.83 3.78
C LEU A 103 4.22 -6.77 4.85
N GLU A 104 5.41 -7.32 4.62
CA GLU A 104 6.09 -8.15 5.62
C GLU A 104 6.22 -7.40 6.96
N GLU A 105 6.60 -6.13 6.92
CA GLU A 105 6.72 -5.30 8.13
C GLU A 105 5.37 -5.06 8.81
N LEU A 106 4.35 -4.61 8.04
CA LEU A 106 3.04 -4.25 8.58
C LEU A 106 2.25 -5.46 9.10
N PHE A 107 2.33 -6.58 8.41
CA PHE A 107 1.72 -7.83 8.85
C PHE A 107 2.48 -8.42 10.05
N GLY A 108 3.82 -8.32 10.05
CA GLY A 108 4.64 -8.75 11.17
C GLY A 108 4.28 -8.08 12.49
N GLU A 109 4.05 -6.76 12.50
CA GLU A 109 3.57 -6.02 13.68
C GLU A 109 2.19 -6.47 14.16
N ALA A 110 1.36 -6.99 13.25
CA ALA A 110 0.03 -7.49 13.56
C ALA A 110 0.00 -8.97 14.00
N GLY A 111 1.17 -9.61 14.19
CA GLY A 111 1.27 -11.00 14.62
C GLY A 111 1.14 -12.02 13.48
N TRP A 112 1.56 -11.64 12.26
CA TRP A 112 1.66 -12.54 11.13
C TRP A 112 3.11 -12.79 10.76
N SER A 113 3.48 -14.03 10.50
CA SER A 113 4.81 -14.40 10.01
C SER A 113 4.77 -14.83 8.56
N VAL A 114 5.66 -14.32 7.73
CA VAL A 114 5.82 -14.79 6.35
C VAL A 114 6.39 -16.20 6.38
N ARG A 115 5.65 -17.16 5.81
CA ARG A 115 6.09 -18.56 5.66
C ARG A 115 6.70 -18.82 4.30
N ARG A 116 6.20 -18.13 3.28
CA ARG A 116 6.72 -18.29 1.93
C ARG A 116 6.43 -17.04 1.08
N LYS A 117 7.35 -16.75 0.18
CA LYS A 117 7.24 -15.69 -0.82
C LYS A 117 7.64 -16.21 -2.19
N TRP A 118 6.86 -15.88 -3.20
CA TRP A 118 7.19 -16.09 -4.60
C TRP A 118 7.19 -14.73 -5.29
N SER A 119 8.09 -14.56 -6.24
CA SER A 119 8.23 -13.32 -7.01
C SER A 119 8.22 -13.65 -8.50
N PHE A 120 7.46 -12.89 -9.27
CA PHE A 120 7.29 -13.06 -10.70
C PHE A 120 7.59 -11.73 -11.39
N LYS A 121 8.39 -11.76 -12.45
CA LYS A 121 8.61 -10.58 -13.27
C LYS A 121 7.37 -10.31 -14.11
N VAL A 122 6.91 -9.07 -14.10
CA VAL A 122 5.79 -8.62 -14.94
C VAL A 122 6.39 -8.07 -16.24
N PRO A 123 6.14 -8.71 -17.41
CA PRO A 123 6.80 -8.35 -18.68
C PRO A 123 6.47 -6.94 -19.17
N SER A 124 5.26 -6.46 -18.89
CA SER A 124 4.81 -5.10 -19.23
C SER A 124 3.72 -4.65 -18.27
N SER A 125 3.69 -3.38 -17.95
CA SER A 125 2.62 -2.80 -17.14
C SER A 125 1.94 -1.66 -17.91
N LEU A 126 0.63 -1.51 -17.73
CA LEU A 126 -0.15 -0.40 -18.32
C LEU A 126 0.43 0.98 -17.94
N SER A 127 1.17 1.05 -16.83
CA SER A 127 1.85 2.28 -16.41
C SER A 127 3.00 2.70 -17.34
N GLU A 128 3.51 1.81 -18.19
CA GLU A 128 4.52 2.15 -19.22
C GLU A 128 3.91 2.94 -20.37
N LEU A 129 2.60 2.81 -20.59
CA LEU A 129 1.86 3.54 -21.62
C LEU A 129 1.53 4.98 -21.23
N ALA A 130 1.66 5.34 -19.94
CA ALA A 130 1.34 6.67 -19.48
C ALA A 130 2.48 7.66 -19.81
N ALA A 131 2.20 8.62 -20.71
CA ALA A 131 3.15 9.66 -21.13
C ALA A 131 3.77 10.45 -19.97
N THR A 132 3.08 10.54 -18.82
CA THR A 132 3.54 11.25 -17.62
C THR A 132 4.68 10.55 -16.86
N THR A 133 4.99 9.30 -17.20
CA THR A 133 6.08 8.55 -16.59
C THR A 133 7.39 8.68 -17.36
N HIS A 134 7.36 9.17 -18.60
CA HIS A 134 8.55 9.45 -19.39
C HIS A 134 9.41 10.53 -18.73
N GLY A 135 10.59 10.17 -18.25
CA GLY A 135 11.57 11.08 -17.65
C GLY A 135 11.86 10.86 -16.16
N TRP A 136 11.10 10.02 -15.47
CA TRP A 136 11.33 9.73 -14.05
C TRP A 136 11.70 8.26 -13.79
N ARG A 137 11.26 7.37 -14.64
CA ARG A 137 11.27 5.93 -14.35
C ARG A 137 12.47 5.25 -15.01
N ASP A 138 13.20 4.48 -14.22
CA ASP A 138 14.03 3.42 -14.74
C ASP A 138 13.12 2.31 -15.31
N LYS A 139 13.50 1.75 -16.47
CA LYS A 139 12.72 0.70 -17.17
C LYS A 139 12.84 -0.68 -16.50
N SER A 140 13.20 -0.73 -15.24
CA SER A 140 13.26 -1.99 -14.51
C SER A 140 11.87 -2.65 -14.45
N PRO A 141 11.74 -3.92 -14.79
CA PRO A 141 10.47 -4.62 -14.74
C PRO A 141 9.92 -4.61 -13.31
N LEU A 142 8.59 -4.46 -13.20
CA LEU A 142 7.91 -4.65 -11.92
C LEU A 142 7.91 -6.12 -11.54
N GLU A 143 7.93 -6.38 -10.25
CA GLU A 143 7.72 -7.71 -9.70
C GLU A 143 6.35 -7.80 -9.04
N GLU A 144 5.68 -8.90 -9.28
CA GLU A 144 4.48 -9.32 -8.57
C GLU A 144 4.88 -10.38 -7.54
N HIS A 145 4.37 -10.26 -6.34
CA HIS A 145 4.71 -11.11 -5.22
C HIS A 145 3.46 -11.81 -4.69
N VAL A 146 3.61 -13.08 -4.38
CA VAL A 146 2.64 -13.84 -3.60
C VAL A 146 3.27 -14.14 -2.25
N LEU A 147 2.66 -13.62 -1.17
CA LEU A 147 3.12 -13.84 0.19
C LEU A 147 2.13 -14.73 0.93
N ARG A 148 2.63 -15.81 1.52
CA ARG A 148 1.88 -16.65 2.43
C ARG A 148 2.27 -16.28 3.86
N PHE A 149 1.33 -15.77 4.59
CA PHE A 149 1.45 -15.46 6.01
C PHE A 149 0.76 -16.53 6.85
N GLU A 150 1.27 -16.75 8.03
CA GLU A 150 0.64 -17.55 9.07
C GLU A 150 0.51 -16.71 10.33
N ARG A 151 -0.65 -16.78 10.97
CA ARG A 151 -0.87 -16.11 12.25
C ARG A 151 -0.10 -16.82 13.36
N THR A 152 0.72 -16.07 14.07
CA THR A 152 1.50 -16.53 15.24
C THR A 152 0.73 -16.34 16.53
#